data_87fe6d0a9e4b1a2982233520079db7a7
#
_entry.id   87fe6d0a9e4b1a2982233520079db7a7
#
_cell.length_a   1.000
_cell.length_b   1.000
_cell.length_c   1.000
_cell.angle_alpha   90.00
_cell.angle_beta   90.00
_cell.angle_gamma   90.00
#
_symmetry.space_group_name_H-M   'P 1'
#
loop_
_entity.id
_entity.type
_entity.pdbx_description
1 polymer ?
#
loop_
_entity_poly.entity_id
_entity_poly.type
_entity_poly.pdbx_seq_one_letter_code
_entity_poly.pdbx_strand_id
1 'polypeptide(L)'
;MRFGPWPLRTSASSAMPDPSMTRVALGFGGLLVGLITAIVFLVASMLLPSRIALLVSLCVGLAAAMPRPAAGLQQPPLAGPSGLALALLLLIKLEAVSEIDHAWSAIILICSTTWARCAVLAARTQPMSGLGPAKGSARAVCLLIGASPMFFFGLLPEPAWGLWMAAFAVLVISRMLKGVGWTAPLVVRWALAETIYCVVVVLLMSAAALAEFTEEDSDDS
;
A
#
# COMPACT_ATOMS: atom_id res chain seq x y z
N MET A 1 49.66 -23.69 -32.59
CA MET A 1 48.55 -22.76 -32.85
C MET A 1 47.71 -22.67 -31.58
N ARG A 2 47.81 -21.57 -30.82
CA ARG A 2 47.03 -21.36 -29.59
C ARG A 2 45.88 -20.42 -29.96
N PHE A 3 44.66 -20.91 -29.98
CA PHE A 3 43.46 -20.08 -30.07
C PHE A 3 43.23 -19.42 -28.70
N GLY A 4 43.47 -18.11 -28.63
CA GLY A 4 43.15 -17.32 -27.45
C GLY A 4 41.62 -17.15 -27.32
N PRO A 5 41.08 -17.11 -26.08
CA PRO A 5 39.65 -16.89 -25.89
C PRO A 5 39.28 -15.47 -26.32
N TRP A 6 38.32 -15.37 -27.23
CA TRP A 6 37.74 -14.12 -27.71
C TRP A 6 37.06 -13.41 -26.55
N PRO A 7 37.41 -12.17 -26.21
CA PRO A 7 36.67 -11.40 -25.19
C PRO A 7 35.33 -10.99 -25.79
N LEU A 8 34.29 -11.73 -25.51
CA LEU A 8 32.91 -11.23 -25.64
C LEU A 8 32.74 -10.10 -24.61
N ARG A 9 33.19 -8.91 -24.99
CA ARG A 9 32.84 -7.66 -24.33
C ARG A 9 31.38 -7.38 -24.64
N THR A 10 30.47 -8.04 -23.93
CA THR A 10 29.11 -7.58 -23.78
C THR A 10 29.11 -6.35 -22.89
N SER A 11 29.51 -5.21 -23.46
CA SER A 11 29.19 -3.90 -22.92
C SER A 11 27.70 -3.65 -23.16
N ALA A 12 26.85 -4.48 -22.59
CA ALA A 12 25.51 -4.06 -22.24
C ALA A 12 25.69 -3.05 -21.11
N SER A 13 25.96 -1.80 -21.46
CA SER A 13 25.67 -0.66 -20.64
C SER A 13 24.16 -0.72 -20.37
N SER A 14 23.76 -1.51 -19.38
CA SER A 14 22.45 -1.42 -18.79
C SER A 14 22.38 -0.04 -18.16
N ALA A 15 21.94 0.94 -18.97
CA ALA A 15 21.62 2.27 -18.46
C ALA A 15 20.72 2.04 -17.27
N MET A 16 21.24 2.30 -16.05
CA MET A 16 20.44 2.22 -14.83
C MET A 16 19.20 3.08 -15.09
N PRO A 17 17.99 2.53 -14.98
CA PRO A 17 16.78 3.31 -15.20
C PRO A 17 16.79 4.51 -14.26
N ASP A 18 16.38 5.67 -14.79
CA ASP A 18 16.33 6.92 -14.02
C ASP A 18 15.60 6.65 -12.69
N PRO A 19 16.21 6.99 -11.54
CA PRO A 19 15.64 6.73 -10.23
C PRO A 19 14.26 7.37 -10.03
N SER A 20 13.93 8.42 -10.78
CA SER A 20 12.60 9.02 -10.80
C SER A 20 11.56 8.12 -11.46
N MET A 21 11.89 7.50 -12.60
CA MET A 21 11.05 6.54 -13.32
C MET A 21 10.78 5.29 -12.48
N THR A 22 11.78 4.78 -11.78
CA THR A 22 11.62 3.59 -10.92
C THR A 22 10.64 3.85 -9.78
N ARG A 23 10.63 5.06 -9.19
CA ARG A 23 9.67 5.42 -8.13
C ARG A 23 8.25 5.55 -8.65
N VAL A 24 8.08 6.17 -9.81
CA VAL A 24 6.77 6.27 -10.47
C VAL A 24 6.25 4.86 -10.80
N ALA A 25 7.09 3.99 -11.36
CA ALA A 25 6.73 2.60 -11.62
C ALA A 25 6.33 1.82 -10.36
N LEU A 26 7.01 2.04 -9.22
CA LEU A 26 6.63 1.46 -7.94
C LEU A 26 5.28 1.99 -7.43
N GLY A 27 4.97 3.27 -7.66
CA GLY A 27 3.65 3.86 -7.36
C GLY A 27 2.54 3.20 -8.17
N PHE A 28 2.72 3.09 -9.48
CA PHE A 28 1.78 2.34 -10.36
C PHE A 28 1.68 0.87 -9.97
N GLY A 29 2.79 0.24 -9.57
CA GLY A 29 2.78 -1.11 -9.01
C GLY A 29 1.86 -1.22 -7.78
N GLY A 30 1.77 -0.17 -6.97
CA GLY A 30 0.83 -0.07 -5.85
C GLY A 30 -0.62 -0.12 -6.30
N LEU A 31 -0.97 0.69 -7.31
CA LEU A 31 -2.32 0.70 -7.89
C LEU A 31 -2.70 -0.66 -8.48
N LEU A 32 -1.78 -1.27 -9.24
CA LEU A 32 -1.99 -2.56 -9.88
C LEU A 32 -2.22 -3.67 -8.84
N VAL A 33 -1.41 -3.70 -7.78
CA VAL A 33 -1.59 -4.68 -6.69
C VAL A 33 -2.88 -4.44 -5.94
N GLY A 34 -3.24 -3.17 -5.65
CA GLY A 34 -4.51 -2.82 -5.03
C GLY A 34 -5.71 -3.29 -5.86
N LEU A 35 -5.66 -3.07 -7.17
CA LEU A 35 -6.70 -3.51 -8.10
C LEU A 35 -6.81 -5.04 -8.16
N ILE A 36 -5.69 -5.74 -8.28
CA ILE A 36 -5.66 -7.21 -8.26
C ILE A 36 -6.25 -7.74 -6.96
N THR A 37 -5.85 -7.17 -5.81
CA THR A 37 -6.34 -7.56 -4.49
C THR A 37 -7.86 -7.38 -4.39
N ALA A 38 -8.38 -6.25 -4.86
CA ALA A 38 -9.82 -5.97 -4.85
C ALA A 38 -10.61 -6.89 -5.78
N ILE A 39 -10.12 -7.14 -6.99
CA ILE A 39 -10.76 -8.08 -7.94
C ILE A 39 -10.80 -9.49 -7.35
N VAL A 40 -9.69 -9.96 -6.79
CA VAL A 40 -9.64 -11.28 -6.14
C VAL A 40 -10.60 -11.34 -4.96
N PHE A 41 -10.70 -10.28 -4.17
CA PHE A 41 -11.67 -10.19 -3.07
C PHE A 41 -13.11 -10.30 -3.59
N LEU A 42 -13.50 -9.51 -4.58
CA LEU A 42 -14.86 -9.50 -5.12
C LEU A 42 -15.22 -10.87 -5.73
N VAL A 43 -14.32 -11.48 -6.49
CA VAL A 43 -14.55 -12.82 -7.07
C VAL A 43 -14.63 -13.89 -5.98
N ALA A 44 -13.72 -13.87 -5.01
CA ALA A 44 -13.69 -14.82 -3.92
C ALA A 44 -14.92 -14.69 -3.00
N SER A 45 -15.42 -13.45 -2.77
CA SER A 45 -16.59 -13.21 -1.93
C SER A 45 -17.91 -13.75 -2.52
N MET A 46 -17.93 -14.06 -3.83
CA MET A 46 -19.06 -14.75 -4.46
C MET A 46 -19.12 -16.23 -4.09
N LEU A 47 -18.00 -16.83 -3.68
CA LEU A 47 -17.86 -18.27 -3.45
C LEU A 47 -17.54 -18.62 -2.00
N LEU A 48 -16.97 -17.69 -1.26
CA LEU A 48 -16.43 -17.90 0.09
C LEU A 48 -16.99 -16.88 1.07
N PRO A 49 -17.07 -17.22 2.36
CA PRO A 49 -17.36 -16.23 3.41
C PRO A 49 -16.39 -15.05 3.35
N SER A 50 -16.87 -13.84 3.65
CA SER A 50 -16.12 -12.57 3.50
C SER A 50 -14.72 -12.59 4.11
N ARG A 51 -14.57 -13.16 5.33
CA ARG A 51 -13.26 -13.26 6.01
C ARG A 51 -12.28 -14.13 5.24
N ILE A 52 -12.74 -15.26 4.66
CA ILE A 52 -11.88 -16.15 3.88
C ILE A 52 -11.52 -15.51 2.54
N ALA A 53 -12.50 -14.90 1.88
CA ALA A 53 -12.28 -14.16 0.64
C ALA A 53 -11.26 -13.04 0.82
N LEU A 54 -11.35 -12.28 1.92
CA LEU A 54 -10.42 -11.23 2.27
C LEU A 54 -9.02 -11.78 2.56
N LEU A 55 -8.91 -12.89 3.31
CA LEU A 55 -7.63 -13.54 3.59
C LEU A 55 -6.94 -13.98 2.29
N VAL A 56 -7.66 -14.63 1.39
CA VAL A 56 -7.12 -15.05 0.08
C VAL A 56 -6.65 -13.84 -0.72
N SER A 57 -7.45 -12.78 -0.77
CA SER A 57 -7.09 -11.55 -1.50
C SER A 57 -5.84 -10.87 -0.94
N LEU A 58 -5.71 -10.80 0.39
CA LEU A 58 -4.53 -10.25 1.06
C LEU A 58 -3.27 -11.10 0.79
N CYS A 59 -3.39 -12.43 0.78
CA CYS A 59 -2.28 -13.32 0.43
C CYS A 59 -1.84 -13.11 -1.03
N VAL A 60 -2.78 -13.00 -1.98
CA VAL A 60 -2.48 -12.72 -3.38
C VAL A 60 -1.84 -11.33 -3.53
N GLY A 61 -2.39 -10.31 -2.86
CA GLY A 61 -1.84 -8.96 -2.85
C GLY A 61 -0.41 -8.92 -2.30
N LEU A 62 -0.14 -9.65 -1.22
CA LEU A 62 1.20 -9.77 -0.65
C LEU A 62 2.17 -10.48 -1.62
N ALA A 63 1.75 -11.59 -2.23
CA ALA A 63 2.55 -12.31 -3.22
C ALA A 63 2.87 -11.44 -4.45
N ALA A 64 1.88 -10.67 -4.94
CA ALA A 64 2.07 -9.71 -6.03
C ALA A 64 2.95 -8.51 -5.63
N ALA A 65 2.95 -8.16 -4.34
CA ALA A 65 3.75 -7.08 -3.79
C ALA A 65 5.23 -7.44 -3.62
N MET A 66 5.57 -8.73 -3.51
CA MET A 66 6.95 -9.15 -3.31
C MET A 66 7.77 -8.86 -4.56
N PRO A 67 8.85 -8.06 -4.46
CA PRO A 67 9.72 -7.81 -5.59
C PRO A 67 10.37 -9.13 -6.02
N ARG A 68 10.35 -9.37 -7.33
CA ARG A 68 11.06 -10.53 -7.89
C ARG A 68 12.56 -10.38 -7.66
N PRO A 69 13.29 -11.49 -7.37
CA PRO A 69 14.72 -11.44 -7.06
C PRO A 69 15.59 -10.84 -8.17
N ALA A 70 15.08 -10.76 -9.40
CA ALA A 70 15.78 -10.15 -10.55
C ALA A 70 15.97 -8.63 -10.46
N ALA A 71 15.30 -7.94 -9.53
CA ALA A 71 15.37 -6.47 -9.44
C ALA A 71 16.54 -5.94 -8.60
N GLY A 72 17.50 -6.78 -8.19
CA GLY A 72 18.65 -6.34 -7.39
C GLY A 72 18.30 -5.81 -5.98
N LEU A 73 17.04 -5.83 -5.61
CA LEU A 73 16.55 -5.49 -4.28
C LEU A 73 16.73 -6.72 -3.39
N GLN A 74 17.92 -6.89 -2.82
CA GLN A 74 18.13 -7.85 -1.73
C GLN A 74 17.26 -7.40 -0.55
N GLN A 75 16.08 -8.01 -0.42
CA GLN A 75 15.29 -7.88 0.79
C GLN A 75 15.86 -8.85 1.84
N PRO A 76 16.09 -8.39 3.07
CA PRO A 76 16.41 -9.30 4.15
C PRO A 76 15.28 -10.34 4.26
N PRO A 77 15.59 -11.59 4.58
CA PRO A 77 14.58 -12.63 4.74
C PRO A 77 13.52 -12.16 5.74
N LEU A 78 12.25 -12.37 5.42
CA LEU A 78 11.10 -12.06 6.29
C LEU A 78 11.02 -13.08 7.45
N ALA A 79 12.17 -13.46 8.00
CA ALA A 79 12.29 -14.38 9.12
C ALA A 79 12.33 -13.61 10.44
N GLY A 80 11.90 -14.24 11.50
CA GLY A 80 11.93 -13.67 12.84
C GLY A 80 10.94 -12.52 13.07
N PRO A 81 11.34 -11.46 13.79
CA PRO A 81 10.42 -10.41 14.26
C PRO A 81 9.72 -9.63 13.12
N SER A 82 10.36 -9.53 11.95
CA SER A 82 9.73 -8.86 10.78
C SER A 82 8.59 -9.68 10.18
N GLY A 83 8.70 -11.01 10.16
CA GLY A 83 7.64 -11.90 9.70
C GLY A 83 6.45 -11.89 10.66
N LEU A 84 6.72 -11.92 11.96
CA LEU A 84 5.68 -11.83 12.99
C LEU A 84 4.94 -10.48 12.91
N ALA A 85 5.67 -9.37 12.80
CA ALA A 85 5.08 -8.05 12.65
C ALA A 85 4.18 -7.97 11.40
N LEU A 86 4.64 -8.53 10.27
CA LEU A 86 3.83 -8.58 9.05
C LEU A 86 2.56 -9.39 9.24
N ALA A 87 2.65 -10.57 9.88
CA ALA A 87 1.49 -11.41 10.16
C ALA A 87 0.47 -10.71 11.06
N LEU A 88 0.91 -10.03 12.13
CA LEU A 88 0.05 -9.25 13.01
C LEU A 88 -0.64 -8.10 12.27
N LEU A 89 0.10 -7.36 11.44
CA LEU A 89 -0.46 -6.27 10.64
C LEU A 89 -1.52 -6.78 9.65
N LEU A 90 -1.29 -7.93 9.03
CA LEU A 90 -2.28 -8.55 8.14
C LEU A 90 -3.52 -9.02 8.89
N LEU A 91 -3.38 -9.55 10.12
CA LEU A 91 -4.52 -9.93 10.95
C LEU A 91 -5.34 -8.71 11.38
N ILE A 92 -4.69 -7.62 11.80
CA ILE A 92 -5.39 -6.38 12.16
C ILE A 92 -6.12 -5.82 10.93
N LYS A 93 -5.46 -5.82 9.76
CA LYS A 93 -6.07 -5.37 8.51
C LYS A 93 -7.27 -6.25 8.13
N LEU A 94 -7.13 -7.57 8.26
CA LEU A 94 -8.20 -8.53 8.00
C LEU A 94 -9.42 -8.22 8.86
N GLU A 95 -9.22 -8.07 10.17
CA GLU A 95 -10.31 -7.82 11.11
C GLU A 95 -10.96 -6.47 10.84
N ALA A 96 -10.18 -5.41 10.68
CA ALA A 96 -10.69 -4.07 10.38
C ALA A 96 -11.56 -4.05 9.11
N VAL A 97 -11.14 -4.70 8.02
CA VAL A 97 -11.87 -4.65 6.75
C VAL A 97 -13.04 -5.64 6.72
N SER A 98 -13.01 -6.71 7.52
CA SER A 98 -14.07 -7.72 7.54
C SER A 98 -15.42 -7.21 8.08
N GLU A 99 -15.40 -6.12 8.83
CA GLU A 99 -16.59 -5.48 9.43
C GLU A 99 -17.31 -4.54 8.46
N ILE A 100 -16.73 -4.28 7.29
CA ILE A 100 -17.24 -3.32 6.31
C ILE A 100 -17.99 -4.03 5.18
N ASP A 101 -18.95 -3.34 4.58
CA ASP A 101 -19.65 -3.82 3.38
C ASP A 101 -18.66 -4.17 2.24
N HIS A 102 -18.99 -5.18 1.44
CA HIS A 102 -18.09 -5.74 0.41
C HIS A 102 -17.63 -4.71 -0.63
N ALA A 103 -18.54 -3.81 -1.04
CA ALA A 103 -18.20 -2.78 -2.02
C ALA A 103 -17.17 -1.80 -1.44
N TRP A 104 -17.38 -1.34 -0.21
CA TRP A 104 -16.45 -0.47 0.49
C TRP A 104 -15.14 -1.15 0.83
N SER A 105 -15.17 -2.44 1.19
CA SER A 105 -13.96 -3.24 1.42
C SER A 105 -13.05 -3.27 0.19
N ALA A 106 -13.61 -3.45 -1.01
CA ALA A 106 -12.86 -3.44 -2.25
C ALA A 106 -12.22 -2.04 -2.52
N ILE A 107 -12.99 -0.96 -2.31
CA ILE A 107 -12.51 0.42 -2.47
C ILE A 107 -11.37 0.71 -1.49
N ILE A 108 -11.53 0.34 -0.23
CA ILE A 108 -10.51 0.53 0.81
C ILE A 108 -9.24 -0.25 0.49
N LEU A 109 -9.35 -1.47 -0.04
CA LEU A 109 -8.20 -2.26 -0.46
C LEU A 109 -7.40 -1.57 -1.57
N ILE A 110 -8.08 -0.99 -2.58
CA ILE A 110 -7.41 -0.24 -3.66
C ILE A 110 -6.74 1.02 -3.09
N CYS A 111 -7.49 1.84 -2.35
CA CYS A 111 -7.02 3.11 -1.82
C CYS A 111 -5.85 2.91 -0.83
N SER A 112 -6.01 1.97 0.14
CA SER A 112 -4.99 1.72 1.16
C SER A 112 -3.68 1.24 0.54
N THR A 113 -3.74 0.27 -0.38
CA THR A 113 -2.55 -0.32 -1.00
C THR A 113 -1.82 0.69 -1.89
N THR A 114 -2.57 1.46 -2.69
CA THR A 114 -1.99 2.49 -3.57
C THR A 114 -1.37 3.62 -2.75
N TRP A 115 -2.14 4.17 -1.81
CA TRP A 115 -1.70 5.31 -1.01
C TRP A 115 -0.52 4.98 -0.09
N ALA A 116 -0.59 3.85 0.63
CA ALA A 116 0.46 3.45 1.55
C ALA A 116 1.82 3.33 0.87
N ARG A 117 1.87 2.76 -0.33
CA ARG A 117 3.11 2.63 -1.10
C ARG A 117 3.63 3.98 -1.55
N CYS A 118 2.76 4.83 -2.08
CA CYS A 118 3.13 6.16 -2.53
C CYS A 118 3.58 7.05 -1.36
N ALA A 119 2.89 7.00 -0.22
CA ALA A 119 3.23 7.75 0.98
C ALA A 119 4.61 7.34 1.55
N VAL A 120 4.86 6.02 1.67
CA VAL A 120 6.15 5.50 2.15
C VAL A 120 7.29 5.86 1.19
N LEU A 121 7.07 5.79 -0.13
CA LEU A 121 8.07 6.18 -1.13
C LEU A 121 8.33 7.69 -1.11
N ALA A 122 7.30 8.51 -0.93
CA ALA A 122 7.43 9.97 -0.84
C ALA A 122 8.11 10.42 0.46
N ALA A 123 7.85 9.73 1.58
CA ALA A 123 8.48 10.02 2.87
C ALA A 123 9.98 9.66 2.91
N ARG A 124 10.45 8.76 2.05
CA ARG A 124 11.85 8.35 2.02
C ARG A 124 12.76 9.43 1.44
N THR A 125 13.77 9.83 2.22
CA THR A 125 14.85 10.72 1.77
C THR A 125 16.16 9.99 1.52
N GLN A 126 16.33 8.80 2.11
CA GLN A 126 17.56 8.01 1.91
C GLN A 126 17.54 7.32 0.55
N PRO A 127 18.67 7.29 -0.17
CA PRO A 127 18.78 6.52 -1.40
C PRO A 127 18.54 5.04 -1.07
N MET A 128 17.61 4.40 -1.77
CA MET A 128 17.65 2.94 -1.86
C MET A 128 18.90 2.58 -2.65
N SER A 129 19.51 1.43 -2.37
CA SER A 129 20.60 0.92 -3.21
C SER A 129 20.17 0.98 -4.68
N GLY A 130 20.75 1.87 -5.46
CA GLY A 130 20.40 2.15 -6.85
C GLY A 130 19.37 3.25 -7.13
N LEU A 131 18.71 3.84 -6.12
CA LEU A 131 17.78 4.96 -6.29
C LEU A 131 18.36 6.21 -5.61
N GLY A 132 18.75 7.21 -6.40
CA GLY A 132 19.21 8.51 -5.92
C GLY A 132 18.16 9.26 -5.07
N PRO A 133 18.51 10.43 -4.50
CA PRO A 133 17.57 11.25 -3.75
C PRO A 133 16.38 11.66 -4.62
N ALA A 134 15.16 11.59 -4.07
CA ALA A 134 13.96 11.96 -4.80
C ALA A 134 13.94 13.45 -5.10
N LYS A 135 13.88 13.81 -6.38
CA LYS A 135 13.52 15.16 -6.80
C LYS A 135 12.10 15.49 -6.33
N GLY A 136 11.80 16.74 -6.00
CA GLY A 136 10.47 17.15 -5.52
C GLY A 136 9.34 16.77 -6.47
N SER A 137 9.56 16.88 -7.77
CA SER A 137 8.61 16.50 -8.82
C SER A 137 8.23 15.00 -8.77
N ALA A 138 9.21 14.11 -8.59
CA ALA A 138 8.93 12.67 -8.51
C ALA A 138 8.11 12.30 -7.26
N ARG A 139 8.29 13.04 -6.15
CA ARG A 139 7.44 12.86 -4.95
C ARG A 139 6.02 13.31 -5.20
N ALA A 140 5.82 14.47 -5.83
CA ALA A 140 4.51 14.98 -6.17
C ALA A 140 3.76 14.03 -7.09
N VAL A 141 4.40 13.53 -8.15
CA VAL A 141 3.81 12.54 -9.06
C VAL A 141 3.43 11.25 -8.32
N CYS A 142 4.29 10.76 -7.44
CA CYS A 142 3.99 9.57 -6.65
C CYS A 142 2.76 9.76 -5.73
N LEU A 143 2.63 10.93 -5.08
CA LEU A 143 1.47 11.26 -4.26
C LEU A 143 0.20 11.44 -5.10
N LEU A 144 0.29 12.02 -6.30
CA LEU A 144 -0.84 12.12 -7.22
C LEU A 144 -1.34 10.75 -7.67
N ILE A 145 -0.43 9.83 -8.00
CA ILE A 145 -0.79 8.44 -8.30
C ILE A 145 -1.47 7.79 -7.10
N GLY A 146 -0.92 8.00 -5.88
CA GLY A 146 -1.51 7.48 -4.65
C GLY A 146 -2.91 8.01 -4.37
N ALA A 147 -3.15 9.27 -4.65
CA ALA A 147 -4.42 9.94 -4.44
C ALA A 147 -5.47 9.64 -5.55
N SER A 148 -5.04 9.17 -6.72
CA SER A 148 -5.95 8.98 -7.87
C SER A 148 -7.17 8.10 -7.57
N PRO A 149 -7.09 6.97 -6.85
CA PRO A 149 -8.28 6.19 -6.51
C PRO A 149 -9.22 6.97 -5.58
N MET A 150 -8.69 7.76 -4.65
CA MET A 150 -9.50 8.55 -3.73
C MET A 150 -10.27 9.66 -4.46
N PHE A 151 -9.68 10.30 -5.48
CA PHE A 151 -10.38 11.26 -6.32
C PHE A 151 -11.51 10.57 -7.09
N PHE A 152 -11.27 9.38 -7.61
CA PHE A 152 -12.27 8.64 -8.36
C PHE A 152 -13.44 8.20 -7.47
N PHE A 153 -13.15 7.63 -6.31
CA PHE A 153 -14.16 7.16 -5.36
C PHE A 153 -14.72 8.30 -4.48
N GLY A 154 -14.01 9.40 -4.34
CA GLY A 154 -14.44 10.59 -3.61
C GLY A 154 -15.60 11.34 -4.27
N LEU A 155 -16.00 10.96 -5.48
CA LEU A 155 -17.22 11.43 -6.13
C LEU A 155 -18.48 10.67 -5.68
N LEU A 156 -18.30 9.56 -4.93
CA LEU A 156 -19.42 8.84 -4.32
C LEU A 156 -19.90 9.63 -3.09
N PRO A 157 -21.24 9.73 -2.91
CA PRO A 157 -21.78 10.29 -1.67
C PRO A 157 -21.42 9.37 -0.51
N GLU A 158 -20.84 9.91 0.53
CA GLU A 158 -20.50 9.24 1.81
C GLU A 158 -19.76 7.88 1.72
N PRO A 159 -18.78 7.63 2.52
CA PRO A 159 -17.98 8.47 3.44
C PRO A 159 -16.63 8.87 2.83
N ALA A 160 -16.64 9.50 1.67
CA ALA A 160 -15.42 9.86 0.92
C ALA A 160 -14.40 10.67 1.75
N TRP A 161 -14.86 11.49 2.68
CA TRP A 161 -14.00 12.27 3.58
C TRP A 161 -13.13 11.38 4.47
N GLY A 162 -13.64 10.19 4.87
CA GLY A 162 -12.88 9.22 5.68
C GLY A 162 -11.65 8.71 4.95
N LEU A 163 -11.73 8.50 3.63
CA LEU A 163 -10.58 8.09 2.81
C LEU A 163 -9.47 9.15 2.83
N TRP A 164 -9.82 10.44 2.77
CA TRP A 164 -8.86 11.54 2.80
C TRP A 164 -8.23 11.74 4.18
N MET A 165 -9.04 11.63 5.25
CA MET A 165 -8.52 11.71 6.62
C MET A 165 -7.56 10.56 6.92
N ALA A 166 -7.88 9.34 6.49
CA ALA A 166 -6.98 8.20 6.60
C ALA A 166 -5.67 8.40 5.81
N ALA A 167 -5.78 8.96 4.62
CA ALA A 167 -4.61 9.29 3.81
C ALA A 167 -3.70 10.32 4.51
N PHE A 168 -4.29 11.35 5.10
CA PHE A 168 -3.55 12.34 5.89
C PHE A 168 -2.87 11.71 7.12
N ALA A 169 -3.59 10.87 7.88
CA ALA A 169 -3.04 10.15 9.03
C ALA A 169 -1.82 9.31 8.65
N VAL A 170 -1.90 8.56 7.55
CA VAL A 170 -0.76 7.77 7.04
C VAL A 170 0.45 8.64 6.71
N LEU A 171 0.24 9.82 6.09
CA LEU A 171 1.34 10.75 5.79
C LEU A 171 2.01 11.27 7.06
N VAL A 172 1.22 11.68 8.05
CA VAL A 172 1.73 12.20 9.32
C VAL A 172 2.53 11.11 10.05
N ILE A 173 1.96 9.91 10.19
CA ILE A 173 2.62 8.80 10.87
C ILE A 173 3.88 8.36 10.12
N SER A 174 3.83 8.28 8.79
CA SER A 174 5.02 7.94 7.98
C SER A 174 6.16 8.95 8.16
N ARG A 175 5.83 10.23 8.37
CA ARG A 175 6.82 11.27 8.68
C ARG A 175 7.35 11.17 10.11
N MET A 176 6.49 10.89 11.08
CA MET A 176 6.90 10.70 12.48
C MET A 176 7.84 9.50 12.63
N LEU A 177 7.48 8.36 12.04
CA LEU A 177 8.32 7.14 12.06
C LEU A 177 9.69 7.36 11.42
N LYS A 178 9.77 8.23 10.41
CA LYS A 178 11.06 8.64 9.84
C LYS A 178 11.91 9.40 10.86
N GLY A 179 11.31 10.30 11.66
CA GLY A 179 12.00 11.07 12.69
C GLY A 179 12.63 10.17 13.77
N VAL A 180 12.00 9.04 14.08
CA VAL A 180 12.48 8.06 15.06
C VAL A 180 13.57 7.12 14.51
N GLY A 181 13.93 7.22 13.21
CA GLY A 181 14.99 6.38 12.61
C GLY A 181 14.61 4.92 12.42
N TRP A 182 13.32 4.60 12.33
CA TRP A 182 12.84 3.24 12.19
C TRP A 182 13.33 2.56 10.90
N THR A 183 14.06 1.44 11.05
CA THR A 183 14.79 0.74 9.98
C THR A 183 14.07 -0.52 9.46
N ALA A 184 12.79 -0.70 9.74
CA ALA A 184 12.04 -1.88 9.30
C ALA A 184 12.09 -2.10 7.77
N PRO A 185 12.01 -3.37 7.31
CA PRO A 185 11.93 -3.73 5.90
C PRO A 185 10.80 -2.98 5.18
N LEU A 186 10.99 -2.69 3.89
CA LEU A 186 10.04 -1.90 3.10
C LEU A 186 8.64 -2.50 3.09
N VAL A 187 8.54 -3.84 3.00
CA VAL A 187 7.26 -4.56 3.02
C VAL A 187 6.51 -4.36 4.34
N VAL A 188 7.21 -4.37 5.48
CA VAL A 188 6.61 -4.12 6.80
C VAL A 188 6.12 -2.68 6.91
N ARG A 189 6.85 -1.72 6.35
CA ARG A 189 6.43 -0.30 6.32
C ARG A 189 5.19 -0.11 5.46
N TRP A 190 5.11 -0.78 4.32
CA TRP A 190 3.91 -0.77 3.47
C TRP A 190 2.73 -1.38 4.20
N ALA A 191 2.90 -2.59 4.77
CA ALA A 191 1.85 -3.25 5.53
C ALA A 191 1.35 -2.40 6.70
N LEU A 192 2.25 -1.75 7.44
CA LEU A 192 1.89 -0.84 8.53
C LEU A 192 1.06 0.35 8.01
N ALA A 193 1.52 1.01 6.96
CA ALA A 193 0.81 2.14 6.38
C ALA A 193 -0.57 1.75 5.83
N GLU A 194 -0.69 0.58 5.18
CA GLU A 194 -1.96 0.01 4.73
C GLU A 194 -2.90 -0.29 5.90
N THR A 195 -2.38 -0.91 6.96
CA THR A 195 -3.16 -1.26 8.16
C THR A 195 -3.68 0.00 8.87
N ILE A 196 -2.81 1.00 9.06
CA ILE A 196 -3.21 2.29 9.64
C ILE A 196 -4.32 2.93 8.81
N TYR A 197 -4.18 2.93 7.47
CA TYR A 197 -5.21 3.45 6.60
C TYR A 197 -6.56 2.76 6.83
N CYS A 198 -6.57 1.44 6.80
CA CYS A 198 -7.80 0.65 6.99
C CYS A 198 -8.43 0.91 8.36
N VAL A 199 -7.65 0.86 9.44
CA VAL A 199 -8.14 1.11 10.79
C VAL A 199 -8.74 2.51 10.94
N VAL A 200 -8.08 3.53 10.41
CA VAL A 200 -8.60 4.91 10.49
C VAL A 200 -9.90 5.06 9.72
N VAL A 201 -10.01 4.49 8.50
CA VAL A 201 -11.26 4.52 7.73
C VAL A 201 -12.38 3.85 8.51
N VAL A 202 -12.14 2.66 9.06
CA VAL A 202 -13.15 1.91 9.83
C VAL A 202 -13.62 2.71 11.05
N LEU A 203 -12.69 3.26 11.82
CA LEU A 203 -13.03 4.08 12.99
C LEU A 203 -13.87 5.30 12.61
N LEU A 204 -13.54 5.96 11.50
CA LEU A 204 -14.29 7.12 11.03
C LEU A 204 -15.69 6.74 10.52
N MET A 205 -15.82 5.63 9.82
CA MET A 205 -17.11 5.10 9.37
C MET A 205 -17.99 4.70 10.57
N SER A 206 -17.42 4.01 11.56
CA SER A 206 -18.15 3.63 12.77
C SER A 206 -18.57 4.85 13.60
N ALA A 207 -17.73 5.88 13.69
CA ALA A 207 -18.06 7.12 14.38
C ALA A 207 -19.19 7.89 13.67
N ALA A 208 -19.20 7.92 12.34
CA ALA A 208 -20.27 8.54 11.56
C ALA A 208 -21.62 7.83 11.78
N ALA A 209 -21.63 6.50 11.73
CA ALA A 209 -22.82 5.70 11.99
C ALA A 209 -23.40 5.90 13.41
N LEU A 210 -22.53 6.05 14.40
CA LEU A 210 -22.96 6.35 15.79
C LEU A 210 -23.54 7.76 15.92
N ALA A 211 -23.03 8.74 15.17
CA ALA A 211 -23.55 10.10 15.19
C ALA A 211 -24.98 10.18 14.62
N GLU A 212 -25.25 9.47 13.53
CA GLU A 212 -26.59 9.40 12.95
C GLU A 212 -27.61 8.79 13.92
N PHE A 213 -27.25 7.73 14.64
CA PHE A 213 -28.12 7.10 15.65
C PHE A 213 -28.51 8.07 16.78
N THR A 214 -27.59 8.94 17.19
CA THR A 214 -27.84 9.88 18.30
C THR A 214 -28.72 11.08 17.86
N GLU A 215 -28.71 11.44 16.58
CA GLU A 215 -29.59 12.50 16.06
C GLU A 215 -31.05 12.03 15.92
N GLU A 216 -31.28 10.79 15.48
CA GLU A 216 -32.62 10.21 15.37
C GLU A 216 -33.35 10.12 16.72
N ASP A 217 -32.67 9.72 17.78
CA ASP A 217 -33.24 9.65 19.15
C ASP A 217 -33.58 11.03 19.74
N SER A 218 -32.98 12.11 19.23
CA SER A 218 -33.23 13.48 19.71
C SER A 218 -34.45 14.15 19.08
N ASP A 219 -34.86 13.73 17.89
CA ASP A 219 -36.01 14.31 17.17
C ASP A 219 -37.34 13.67 17.62
N ASP A 220 -37.32 12.50 18.28
CA ASP A 220 -38.50 11.79 18.82
C ASP A 220 -38.86 12.17 20.28
N SER A 221 -38.12 13.09 20.90
CA SER A 221 -38.35 13.56 22.29
C SER A 221 -38.87 14.98 22.36
#